data_4c7c282cf834bda61bfdf609d57a632e
#
_entry.id   4c7c282cf834bda61bfdf609d57a632e
#
_cell.length_a   1.000
_cell.length_b   1.000
_cell.length_c   1.000
_cell.angle_alpha   90.00
_cell.angle_beta   90.00
_cell.angle_gamma   90.00
#
_symmetry.space_group_name_H-M   'P 1'
#
loop_
_entity.id
_entity.type
_entity.pdbx_description
1 polymer ?
#
loop_
_entity_poly.entity_id
_entity_poly.type
_entity_poly.pdbx_seq_one_letter_code
_entity_poly.pdbx_strand_id
1 'polypeptide(L)'
;HLIRRKVEDIADNILILSEHTQQIGEIIATVNSIADQSKMLALNASVEAARAGEEGKGFAVVALEVRNLAEQSREATAQVRDILSEIQRATNAAVMVTEEGTKGRHRGGRLGGRAGQTIQELAATIEENAVAAVQIAASTRQQAVGMDQLTNAMHTIKEATVEATESGPSPRSRRSN
;
A
#
# COMPACT_ATOMS: atom_id res chain seq x y z
N HIS A 1 -14.36 -35.29 23.69
CA HIS A 1 -12.99 -34.79 23.84
C HIS A 1 -12.41 -34.25 22.50
N LEU A 2 -12.68 -34.90 21.35
CA LEU A 2 -12.17 -34.50 20.05
C LEU A 2 -12.71 -33.12 19.58
N ILE A 3 -14.02 -32.90 19.74
CA ILE A 3 -14.67 -31.63 19.36
C ILE A 3 -14.10 -30.45 20.17
N ARG A 4 -13.89 -30.65 21.47
CA ARG A 4 -13.34 -29.59 22.34
C ARG A 4 -11.93 -29.18 21.88
N ARG A 5 -11.05 -30.14 21.59
CA ARG A 5 -9.72 -29.86 21.04
C ARG A 5 -9.78 -29.08 19.73
N LYS A 6 -10.66 -29.52 18.83
CA LYS A 6 -10.86 -28.82 17.55
C LYS A 6 -11.33 -27.35 17.73
N VAL A 7 -12.19 -27.12 18.70
CA VAL A 7 -12.68 -25.76 19.01
C VAL A 7 -11.58 -24.91 19.66
N GLU A 8 -10.76 -25.48 20.53
CA GLU A 8 -9.57 -24.84 21.11
C GLU A 8 -8.56 -24.49 20.00
N ASP A 9 -8.25 -25.42 19.09
CA ASP A 9 -7.37 -25.18 17.93
C ASP A 9 -7.90 -24.05 17.02
N ILE A 10 -9.22 -23.98 16.82
CA ILE A 10 -9.86 -22.90 16.04
C ILE A 10 -9.71 -21.56 16.76
N ALA A 11 -9.93 -21.50 18.06
CA ALA A 11 -9.78 -20.28 18.84
C ALA A 11 -8.36 -19.73 18.76
N ASP A 12 -7.34 -20.60 18.87
CA ASP A 12 -5.95 -20.21 18.76
C ASP A 12 -5.63 -19.66 17.35
N ASN A 13 -6.11 -20.31 16.30
CA ASN A 13 -5.91 -19.82 14.92
C ASN A 13 -6.59 -18.46 14.67
N ILE A 14 -7.76 -18.24 15.28
CA ILE A 14 -8.47 -16.95 15.21
C ILE A 14 -7.67 -15.83 15.91
N LEU A 15 -7.05 -16.12 17.04
CA LEU A 15 -6.20 -15.15 17.74
C LEU A 15 -4.98 -14.77 16.89
N ILE A 16 -4.31 -15.76 16.30
CA ILE A 16 -3.19 -15.53 15.37
C ILE A 16 -3.62 -14.70 14.17
N LEU A 17 -4.79 -15.00 13.59
CA LEU A 17 -5.34 -14.23 12.49
C LEU A 17 -5.62 -12.77 12.88
N SER A 18 -6.16 -12.55 14.08
CA SER A 18 -6.40 -11.20 14.62
C SER A 18 -5.09 -10.40 14.74
N GLU A 19 -4.03 -11.03 15.25
CA GLU A 19 -2.71 -10.42 15.37
C GLU A 19 -2.13 -10.07 14.00
N HIS A 20 -2.17 -11.01 13.04
CA HIS A 20 -1.71 -10.75 11.68
C HIS A 20 -2.50 -9.62 11.00
N THR A 21 -3.82 -9.57 11.20
CA THR A 21 -4.67 -8.50 10.65
C THR A 21 -4.26 -7.14 11.19
N GLN A 22 -3.91 -7.05 12.47
CA GLN A 22 -3.42 -5.82 13.08
C GLN A 22 -2.06 -5.42 12.51
N GLN A 23 -1.12 -6.36 12.38
CA GLN A 23 0.20 -6.11 11.78
C GLN A 23 0.09 -5.61 10.33
N ILE A 24 -0.80 -6.22 9.53
CA ILE A 24 -1.07 -5.74 8.17
C ILE A 24 -1.64 -4.33 8.20
N GLY A 25 -2.51 -4.00 9.15
CA GLY A 25 -3.04 -2.65 9.34
C GLY A 25 -1.94 -1.59 9.56
N GLU A 26 -0.91 -1.92 10.34
CA GLU A 26 0.25 -1.05 10.58
C GLU A 26 1.09 -0.86 9.31
N ILE A 27 1.30 -1.94 8.55
CA ILE A 27 1.99 -1.88 7.25
C ILE A 27 1.22 -0.98 6.28
N ILE A 28 -0.09 -1.13 6.19
CA ILE A 28 -0.96 -0.31 5.32
C ILE A 28 -0.92 1.17 5.72
N ALA A 29 -0.90 1.47 7.02
CA ALA A 29 -0.74 2.85 7.49
C ALA A 29 0.61 3.44 7.04
N THR A 30 1.68 2.65 7.10
CA THR A 30 3.01 3.05 6.65
C THR A 30 3.03 3.29 5.13
N VAL A 31 2.47 2.38 4.32
CA VAL A 31 2.38 2.54 2.86
C VAL A 31 1.57 3.79 2.49
N ASN A 32 0.47 4.05 3.18
CA ASN A 32 -0.31 5.28 2.98
C ASN A 32 0.51 6.55 3.28
N SER A 33 1.29 6.54 4.35
CA SER A 33 2.19 7.66 4.69
C SER A 33 3.27 7.88 3.60
N ILE A 34 3.84 6.79 3.06
CA ILE A 34 4.82 6.86 1.95
C ILE A 34 4.14 7.44 0.69
N ALA A 35 2.92 7.03 0.39
CA ALA A 35 2.15 7.58 -0.72
C ALA A 35 1.91 9.08 -0.57
N ASP A 36 1.52 9.54 0.62
CA ASP A 36 1.34 10.96 0.91
C ASP A 36 2.66 11.75 0.77
N GLN A 37 3.77 11.23 1.25
CA GLN A 37 5.10 11.84 1.07
C GLN A 37 5.50 11.89 -0.40
N SER A 38 5.28 10.82 -1.16
CA SER A 38 5.56 10.77 -2.60
C SER A 38 4.72 11.78 -3.37
N LYS A 39 3.45 11.95 -3.03
CA LYS A 39 2.56 12.98 -3.59
C LYS A 39 3.11 14.39 -3.33
N MET A 40 3.58 14.67 -2.12
CA MET A 40 4.18 15.97 -1.76
C MET A 40 5.49 16.21 -2.50
N LEU A 41 6.36 15.19 -2.63
CA LEU A 41 7.59 15.27 -3.42
C LEU A 41 7.30 15.56 -4.89
N ALA A 42 6.32 14.88 -5.46
CA ALA A 42 5.88 15.10 -6.84
C ALA A 42 5.32 16.51 -7.05
N LEU A 43 4.59 17.05 -6.09
CA LEU A 43 4.10 18.41 -6.13
C LEU A 43 5.27 19.42 -6.14
N ASN A 44 6.25 19.25 -5.25
CA ASN A 44 7.44 20.09 -5.20
C ASN A 44 8.24 20.03 -6.50
N ALA A 45 8.40 18.82 -7.05
CA ALA A 45 9.06 18.60 -8.35
C ALA A 45 8.31 19.30 -9.50
N SER A 46 6.96 19.28 -9.49
CA SER A 46 6.14 19.99 -10.47
C SER A 46 6.34 21.53 -10.39
N VAL A 47 6.43 22.06 -9.18
CA VAL A 47 6.67 23.49 -8.97
C VAL A 47 8.06 23.88 -9.49
N GLU A 48 9.09 23.10 -9.20
CA GLU A 48 10.44 23.40 -9.66
C GLU A 48 10.57 23.23 -11.19
N ALA A 49 9.89 22.22 -11.76
CA ALA A 49 9.80 22.07 -13.21
C ALA A 49 9.14 23.28 -13.91
N ALA A 50 8.06 23.81 -13.31
CA ALA A 50 7.43 25.02 -13.83
C ALA A 50 8.37 26.26 -13.72
N ARG A 51 9.20 26.30 -12.69
CA ARG A 51 10.19 27.37 -12.51
C ARG A 51 11.34 27.31 -13.54
N ALA A 52 11.68 26.11 -14.00
CA ALA A 52 12.68 25.90 -15.04
C ALA A 52 12.17 26.18 -16.49
N GLY A 53 10.88 26.53 -16.66
CA GLY A 53 10.31 26.92 -17.94
C GLY A 53 10.39 25.79 -18.99
N GLU A 54 10.90 26.09 -20.19
CA GLU A 54 10.99 25.13 -21.30
C GLU A 54 11.86 23.91 -20.96
N GLU A 55 12.94 24.10 -20.23
CA GLU A 55 13.87 23.04 -19.79
C GLU A 55 13.22 22.09 -18.78
N GLY A 56 12.19 22.56 -18.05
CA GLY A 56 11.48 21.78 -17.05
C GLY A 56 10.36 20.88 -17.59
N LYS A 57 9.98 20.97 -18.88
CA LYS A 57 8.81 20.25 -19.43
C LYS A 57 8.87 18.74 -19.21
N GLY A 58 10.03 18.09 -19.43
CA GLY A 58 10.20 16.67 -19.21
C GLY A 58 10.00 16.30 -17.73
N PHE A 59 10.49 17.16 -16.83
CA PHE A 59 10.31 17.01 -15.38
C PHE A 59 8.86 17.12 -14.94
N ALA A 60 8.11 18.04 -15.52
CA ALA A 60 6.70 18.22 -15.20
C ALA A 60 5.87 16.96 -15.49
N VAL A 61 6.15 16.28 -16.62
CA VAL A 61 5.49 15.02 -16.98
C VAL A 61 5.81 13.91 -15.99
N VAL A 62 7.07 13.78 -15.61
CA VAL A 62 7.50 12.77 -14.63
C VAL A 62 6.89 13.04 -13.25
N ALA A 63 6.90 14.29 -12.81
CA ALA A 63 6.29 14.68 -11.54
C ALA A 63 4.78 14.40 -11.52
N LEU A 64 4.08 14.63 -12.63
CA LEU A 64 2.67 14.30 -12.76
C LEU A 64 2.44 12.79 -12.63
N GLU A 65 3.27 11.97 -13.26
CA GLU A 65 3.16 10.51 -13.20
C GLU A 65 3.41 9.98 -11.78
N VAL A 66 4.42 10.51 -11.07
CA VAL A 66 4.66 10.16 -9.66
C VAL A 66 3.47 10.52 -8.78
N ARG A 67 2.86 11.69 -9.02
CA ARG A 67 1.66 12.10 -8.29
C ARG A 67 0.49 11.15 -8.54
N ASN A 68 0.29 10.71 -9.78
CA ASN A 68 -0.76 9.76 -10.14
C ASN A 68 -0.52 8.39 -9.47
N LEU A 69 0.72 7.90 -9.49
CA LEU A 69 1.10 6.65 -8.81
C LEU A 69 0.87 6.73 -7.29
N ALA A 70 1.20 7.86 -6.68
CA ALA A 70 0.96 8.08 -5.25
C ALA A 70 -0.55 8.06 -4.92
N GLU A 71 -1.39 8.65 -5.75
CA GLU A 71 -2.84 8.61 -5.56
C GLU A 71 -3.41 7.20 -5.74
N GLN A 72 -2.98 6.46 -6.76
CA GLN A 72 -3.36 5.05 -6.94
C GLN A 72 -2.94 4.18 -5.75
N SER A 73 -1.76 4.43 -5.17
CA SER A 73 -1.33 3.74 -3.94
C SER A 73 -2.25 4.05 -2.76
N ARG A 74 -2.69 5.30 -2.62
CA ARG A 74 -3.66 5.68 -1.59
C ARG A 74 -4.99 4.95 -1.74
N GLU A 75 -5.52 4.91 -2.96
CA GLU A 75 -6.77 4.20 -3.25
C GLU A 75 -6.65 2.71 -2.94
N ALA A 76 -5.54 2.08 -3.36
CA ALA A 76 -5.27 0.66 -3.06
C ALA A 76 -5.16 0.41 -1.54
N THR A 77 -4.48 1.28 -0.80
CA THR A 77 -4.37 1.14 0.67
C THR A 77 -5.71 1.36 1.38
N ALA A 78 -6.57 2.23 0.85
CA ALA A 78 -7.93 2.41 1.39
C ALA A 78 -8.76 1.13 1.21
N GLN A 79 -8.73 0.51 0.03
CA GLN A 79 -9.41 -0.77 -0.23
C GLN A 79 -8.92 -1.87 0.73
N VAL A 80 -7.61 -2.00 0.94
CA VAL A 80 -7.08 -2.99 1.90
C VAL A 80 -7.53 -2.72 3.31
N ARG A 81 -7.63 -1.46 3.72
CA ARG A 81 -8.14 -1.10 5.06
C ARG A 81 -9.59 -1.54 5.25
N ASP A 82 -10.43 -1.36 4.24
CA ASP A 82 -11.82 -1.81 4.26
C ASP A 82 -11.90 -3.33 4.41
N ILE A 83 -11.11 -4.06 3.64
CA ILE A 83 -10.99 -5.52 3.71
C ILE A 83 -10.52 -5.97 5.12
N LEU A 84 -9.49 -5.34 5.69
CA LEU A 84 -9.02 -5.65 7.05
C LEU A 84 -10.12 -5.43 8.10
N SER A 85 -10.95 -4.38 7.93
CA SER A 85 -12.10 -4.14 8.78
C SER A 85 -13.15 -5.25 8.70
N GLU A 86 -13.37 -5.81 7.52
CA GLU A 86 -14.28 -6.95 7.32
C GLU A 86 -13.73 -8.22 7.96
N ILE A 87 -12.42 -8.50 7.78
CA ILE A 87 -11.75 -9.63 8.44
C ILE A 87 -11.89 -9.50 9.96
N GLN A 88 -11.62 -8.33 10.52
CA GLN A 88 -11.70 -8.10 11.96
C GLN A 88 -13.11 -8.36 12.48
N ARG A 89 -14.14 -7.93 11.73
CA ARG A 89 -15.55 -8.21 12.09
C ARG A 89 -15.86 -9.70 12.03
N ALA A 90 -15.43 -10.41 10.98
CA ALA A 90 -15.64 -11.84 10.84
C ALA A 90 -14.87 -12.63 11.92
N THR A 91 -13.64 -12.22 12.22
CA THR A 91 -12.82 -12.81 13.29
C THR A 91 -13.49 -12.67 14.65
N ASN A 92 -14.00 -11.47 14.99
CA ASN A 92 -14.72 -11.25 16.24
C ASN A 92 -16.00 -12.08 16.33
N ALA A 93 -16.74 -12.21 15.23
CA ALA A 93 -17.92 -13.09 15.18
C ALA A 93 -17.55 -14.56 15.39
N ALA A 94 -16.45 -15.03 14.80
CA ALA A 94 -15.95 -16.39 14.98
C ALA A 94 -15.51 -16.65 16.43
N VAL A 95 -14.86 -15.69 17.10
CA VAL A 95 -14.54 -15.77 18.55
C VAL A 95 -15.80 -15.97 19.36
N MET A 96 -16.84 -15.14 19.15
CA MET A 96 -18.10 -15.23 19.92
C MET A 96 -18.78 -16.60 19.73
N VAL A 97 -18.85 -17.11 18.50
CA VAL A 97 -19.44 -18.41 18.21
C VAL A 97 -18.63 -19.56 18.85
N THR A 98 -17.29 -19.43 18.86
CA THR A 98 -16.38 -20.40 19.49
C THR A 98 -16.56 -20.42 21.02
N GLU A 99 -16.67 -19.25 21.65
CA GLU A 99 -16.96 -19.14 23.09
C GLU A 99 -18.35 -19.70 23.47
N GLU A 100 -19.38 -19.38 22.67
CA GLU A 100 -20.71 -19.96 22.89
C GLU A 100 -20.71 -21.48 22.72
N GLY A 101 -19.95 -22.00 21.76
CA GLY A 101 -19.78 -23.44 21.54
C GLY A 101 -19.11 -24.15 22.70
N THR A 102 -18.19 -23.48 23.41
CA THR A 102 -17.53 -24.03 24.60
C THR A 102 -18.43 -23.98 25.84
N LYS A 103 -19.28 -22.96 25.98
CA LYS A 103 -20.22 -22.76 27.12
C LYS A 103 -21.52 -23.54 26.96
N GLY A 104 -21.93 -23.88 25.76
CA GLY A 104 -23.25 -24.42 25.43
C GLY A 104 -23.31 -25.95 25.34
N ARG A 105 -23.37 -26.70 26.44
CA ARG A 105 -23.48 -28.16 26.49
C ARG A 105 -24.81 -28.73 25.97
N HIS A 106 -25.78 -27.89 25.56
CA HIS A 106 -27.15 -28.39 25.30
C HIS A 106 -27.79 -27.98 23.96
N ARG A 107 -27.09 -27.32 23.03
CA ARG A 107 -27.65 -26.91 21.72
C ARG A 107 -26.75 -27.24 20.51
N GLY A 108 -26.02 -28.34 20.58
CA GLY A 108 -24.89 -28.69 19.70
C GLY A 108 -25.12 -28.82 18.17
N GLY A 109 -26.35 -28.88 17.68
CA GLY A 109 -26.59 -29.07 16.25
C GLY A 109 -26.68 -27.76 15.43
N ARG A 110 -27.22 -26.69 16.00
CA ARG A 110 -27.39 -25.40 15.27
C ARG A 110 -26.18 -24.48 15.37
N LEU A 111 -25.39 -24.59 16.47
CA LEU A 111 -24.16 -23.80 16.62
C LEU A 111 -23.02 -24.31 15.73
N GLY A 112 -22.87 -25.62 15.57
CA GLY A 112 -21.87 -26.21 14.68
C GLY A 112 -22.06 -25.80 13.20
N GLY A 113 -23.31 -25.68 12.74
CA GLY A 113 -23.62 -25.20 11.40
C GLY A 113 -23.25 -23.71 11.21
N ARG A 114 -23.55 -22.85 12.19
CA ARG A 114 -23.21 -21.42 12.12
C ARG A 114 -21.70 -21.16 12.20
N ALA A 115 -20.99 -21.89 13.08
CA ALA A 115 -19.53 -21.83 13.14
C ALA A 115 -18.89 -22.26 11.81
N GLY A 116 -19.39 -23.35 11.20
CA GLY A 116 -18.92 -23.81 9.89
C GLY A 116 -19.13 -22.77 8.78
N GLN A 117 -20.28 -22.10 8.77
CA GLN A 117 -20.58 -21.06 7.79
C GLN A 117 -19.68 -19.82 7.97
N THR A 118 -19.51 -19.35 9.20
CA THR A 118 -18.61 -18.21 9.51
C THR A 118 -17.15 -18.51 9.12
N ILE A 119 -16.70 -19.77 9.34
CA ILE A 119 -15.35 -20.19 8.93
C ILE A 119 -15.23 -20.23 7.40
N GLN A 120 -16.27 -20.65 6.67
CA GLN A 120 -16.25 -20.63 5.19
C GLN A 120 -16.24 -19.19 4.65
N GLU A 121 -17.01 -18.29 5.22
CA GLU A 121 -17.01 -16.87 4.87
C GLU A 121 -15.63 -16.23 5.16
N LEU A 122 -15.02 -16.58 6.28
CA LEU A 122 -13.67 -16.14 6.63
C LEU A 122 -12.61 -16.67 5.65
N ALA A 123 -12.71 -17.95 5.27
CA ALA A 123 -11.79 -18.55 4.30
C ALA A 123 -11.89 -17.86 2.92
N ALA A 124 -13.10 -17.58 2.44
CA ALA A 124 -13.31 -16.84 1.20
C ALA A 124 -12.71 -15.42 1.26
N THR A 125 -12.94 -14.71 2.36
CA THR A 125 -12.37 -13.37 2.60
C THR A 125 -10.84 -13.39 2.63
N ILE A 126 -10.23 -14.43 3.22
CA ILE A 126 -8.76 -14.61 3.24
C ILE A 126 -8.23 -14.84 1.81
N GLU A 127 -8.92 -15.60 0.98
CA GLU A 127 -8.53 -15.86 -0.40
C GLU A 127 -8.59 -14.60 -1.27
N GLU A 128 -9.65 -13.80 -1.15
CA GLU A 128 -9.74 -12.48 -1.79
C GLU A 128 -8.61 -11.54 -1.35
N ASN A 129 -8.27 -11.56 -0.06
CA ASN A 129 -7.18 -10.74 0.49
C ASN A 129 -5.81 -11.16 -0.01
N ALA A 130 -5.57 -12.45 -0.20
CA ALA A 130 -4.33 -12.93 -0.79
C ALA A 130 -4.14 -12.37 -2.21
N VAL A 131 -5.21 -12.30 -3.00
CA VAL A 131 -5.20 -11.68 -4.34
C VAL A 131 -4.90 -10.19 -4.25
N ALA A 132 -5.57 -9.46 -3.35
CA ALA A 132 -5.33 -8.03 -3.16
C ALA A 132 -3.89 -7.74 -2.71
N ALA A 133 -3.34 -8.52 -1.79
CA ALA A 133 -1.95 -8.40 -1.34
C ALA A 133 -0.94 -8.62 -2.48
N VAL A 134 -1.18 -9.60 -3.37
CA VAL A 134 -0.36 -9.83 -4.57
C VAL A 134 -0.42 -8.62 -5.50
N GLN A 135 -1.59 -8.02 -5.68
CA GLN A 135 -1.76 -6.85 -6.54
C GLN A 135 -1.06 -5.61 -5.98
N ILE A 136 -1.10 -5.41 -4.67
CA ILE A 136 -0.35 -4.34 -3.98
C ILE A 136 1.16 -4.57 -4.11
N ALA A 137 1.63 -5.80 -3.92
CA ALA A 137 3.04 -6.13 -4.10
C ALA A 137 3.52 -5.87 -5.54
N ALA A 138 2.67 -6.14 -6.55
CA ALA A 138 2.96 -5.83 -7.94
C ALA A 138 3.03 -4.32 -8.18
N SER A 139 2.06 -3.54 -7.67
CA SER A 139 2.06 -2.08 -7.75
C SER A 139 3.28 -1.47 -7.06
N THR A 140 3.66 -1.96 -5.89
CA THR A 140 4.84 -1.50 -5.15
C THR A 140 6.14 -1.77 -5.93
N ARG A 141 6.24 -2.95 -6.59
CA ARG A 141 7.38 -3.22 -7.48
C ARG A 141 7.42 -2.29 -8.68
N GLN A 142 6.29 -2.01 -9.28
CA GLN A 142 6.20 -1.08 -10.41
C GLN A 142 6.58 0.35 -9.98
N GLN A 143 6.17 0.78 -8.78
CA GLN A 143 6.61 2.04 -8.20
C GLN A 143 8.13 2.09 -7.95
N ALA A 144 8.73 1.00 -7.45
CA ALA A 144 10.18 0.92 -7.25
C ALA A 144 10.93 1.07 -8.57
N VAL A 145 10.47 0.41 -9.65
CA VAL A 145 11.03 0.58 -11.01
C VAL A 145 10.86 2.01 -11.51
N GLY A 146 9.68 2.63 -11.31
CA GLY A 146 9.43 4.02 -11.65
C GLY A 146 10.35 5.00 -10.91
N MET A 147 10.62 4.74 -9.63
CA MET A 147 11.56 5.54 -8.83
C MET A 147 13.01 5.39 -9.31
N ASP A 148 13.44 4.20 -9.74
CA ASP A 148 14.75 4.00 -10.36
C ASP A 148 14.88 4.77 -11.70
N GLN A 149 13.85 4.73 -12.52
CA GLN A 149 13.81 5.51 -13.79
C GLN A 149 13.86 7.01 -13.51
N LEU A 150 13.14 7.48 -12.49
CA LEU A 150 13.19 8.86 -12.02
C LEU A 150 14.59 9.27 -11.58
N THR A 151 15.23 8.45 -10.76
CA THR A 151 16.59 8.72 -10.28
C THR A 151 17.58 8.82 -11.44
N ASN A 152 17.47 7.94 -12.43
CA ASN A 152 18.30 7.96 -13.63
C ASN A 152 18.03 9.22 -14.48
N ALA A 153 16.76 9.57 -14.69
CA ALA A 153 16.39 10.78 -15.41
C ALA A 153 16.91 12.04 -14.71
N MET A 154 16.81 12.11 -13.38
CA MET A 154 17.38 13.19 -12.55
C MET A 154 18.88 13.31 -12.73
N HIS A 155 19.60 12.17 -12.79
CA HIS A 155 21.05 12.16 -13.02
C HIS A 155 21.39 12.73 -14.40
N THR A 156 20.70 12.29 -15.45
CA THR A 156 20.91 12.78 -16.83
C THR A 156 20.63 14.28 -16.95
N ILE A 157 19.58 14.78 -16.29
CA ILE A 157 19.26 16.21 -16.32
C ILE A 157 20.31 17.03 -15.56
N LYS A 158 20.78 16.53 -14.42
CA LYS A 158 21.87 17.17 -13.69
C LYS A 158 23.12 17.29 -14.54
N GLU A 159 23.50 16.24 -15.27
CA GLU A 159 24.64 16.25 -16.18
C GLU A 159 24.43 17.26 -17.32
N ALA A 160 23.25 17.26 -17.96
CA ALA A 160 22.92 18.21 -19.03
C ALA A 160 22.93 19.67 -18.54
N THR A 161 22.47 19.91 -17.29
CA THR A 161 22.46 21.25 -16.68
C THR A 161 23.88 21.74 -16.40
N VAL A 162 24.77 20.86 -15.94
CA VAL A 162 26.20 21.19 -15.73
C VAL A 162 26.86 21.50 -17.05
N GLU A 163 26.65 20.71 -18.08
CA GLU A 163 27.22 20.92 -19.41
C GLU A 163 26.72 22.23 -20.07
N ALA A 164 25.44 22.56 -19.90
CA ALA A 164 24.87 23.82 -20.38
C ALA A 164 25.45 25.06 -19.64
N THR A 165 25.78 24.93 -18.34
CA THR A 165 26.42 26.01 -17.60
C THR A 165 27.88 26.20 -17.94
N GLU A 166 28.60 25.12 -18.32
CA GLU A 166 30.00 25.20 -18.77
C GLU A 166 30.11 25.69 -20.21
N SER A 167 29.11 25.43 -21.06
CA SER A 167 29.07 25.85 -22.48
C SER A 167 28.50 27.24 -22.70
N GLY A 168 28.12 27.95 -21.67
CA GLY A 168 27.60 29.32 -21.72
C GLY A 168 28.62 30.30 -22.37
N PRO A 169 28.16 31.24 -23.21
CA PRO A 169 29.07 32.12 -23.95
C PRO A 169 29.91 32.97 -22.98
N SER A 170 31.23 32.81 -23.07
CA SER A 170 32.21 33.67 -22.41
C SER A 170 31.88 35.14 -22.66
N PRO A 171 31.88 36.03 -21.64
CA PRO A 171 31.60 37.44 -21.84
C PRO A 171 32.69 38.02 -22.74
N ARG A 172 32.35 38.29 -24.01
CA ARG A 172 33.21 39.03 -24.94
C ARG A 172 33.50 40.38 -24.29
N SER A 173 34.76 40.59 -23.92
CA SER A 173 35.30 41.89 -23.55
C SER A 173 34.99 42.90 -24.67
N ARG A 174 34.02 43.78 -24.41
CA ARG A 174 33.95 45.03 -25.20
C ARG A 174 35.20 45.84 -24.88
N ARG A 175 36.21 45.70 -25.73
CA ARG A 175 37.24 46.71 -25.83
C ARG A 175 36.63 47.91 -26.59
N SER A 176 36.52 49.02 -25.89
CA SER A 176 36.29 50.32 -26.42
C SER A 176 37.42 50.73 -27.38
N ASN A 177 37.02 51.25 -28.49
CA ASN A 177 37.72 52.33 -29.20
C ASN A 177 36.76 53.46 -29.36
#